data_b7d98a0439aea451dc7103b4e350e404
#
_entry.id   b7d98a0439aea451dc7103b4e350e404
#
_cell.length_a   1.000
_cell.length_b   1.000
_cell.length_c   1.000
_cell.angle_alpha   90.00
_cell.angle_beta   90.00
_cell.angle_gamma   90.00
#
_symmetry.space_group_name_H-M   'P 1'
#
loop_
_entity.id
_entity.type
_entity.pdbx_description
1 polymer ?
#
loop_
_entity_poly.entity_id
_entity_poly.type
_entity_poly.pdbx_seq_one_letter_code
_entity_poly.pdbx_strand_id
1 'polypeptide(L)'
;VXGPSYSAFPEWXRSTGSDTWPRPLWLPGNDPDAFYEHSRQTHELFASLFDDYEHPVETLFGALARMLPDKQVMTAREPDGRLYGPSIFRTYHEGLGHYPHYDSVSKRSKRDNFAVSRFRHQFAGVLCFQNSEQRDDSGEGVLYRAPMRPELQTHLEQRDFHEFAEEQGIERAKVHLEPGDLYFFYSETIHEVPSVLGARPRCVLASFIGYSEDDPEVYLWS
;
A
#
# COMPACT_ATOMS: atom_id res chain seq x y z
N VAL A 1 -20.85 -13.76 -8.93
CA VAL A 1 -20.93 -12.51 -9.69
C VAL A 1 -19.57 -12.20 -10.33
N UNK A 2 -19.25 -12.16 -11.55
CA UNK A 2 -18.26 -12.03 -12.08
C UNK A 2 -17.89 -10.85 -11.99
N GLY A 3 -17.05 -10.63 -11.51
CA GLY A 3 -16.36 -9.39 -11.48
C GLY A 3 -16.03 -8.90 -12.90
N PRO A 4 -15.70 -7.66 -13.03
CA PRO A 4 -15.33 -7.15 -14.36
C PRO A 4 -14.21 -8.01 -14.97
N SER A 5 -14.30 -8.28 -16.25
CA SER A 5 -13.31 -9.12 -16.93
C SER A 5 -11.94 -8.40 -16.94
N TYR A 6 -10.88 -9.18 -16.92
CA TYR A 6 -9.49 -8.67 -16.95
C TYR A 6 -9.24 -7.73 -18.15
N SER A 7 -10.03 -7.87 -19.21
CA SER A 7 -9.97 -7.01 -20.40
C SER A 7 -10.46 -5.58 -20.18
N ALA A 8 -11.15 -5.33 -19.05
CA ALA A 8 -11.64 -3.98 -18.74
C ALA A 8 -10.55 -3.03 -18.26
N PHE A 9 -9.36 -3.56 -17.91
CA PHE A 9 -8.28 -2.71 -17.41
C PHE A 9 -7.39 -2.21 -18.54
N PRO A 10 -6.93 -0.97 -18.49
CA PRO A 10 -6.01 -0.42 -19.50
C PRO A 10 -4.75 -1.27 -19.65
N GLU A 11 -4.15 -1.24 -20.84
CA GLU A 11 -2.99 -2.06 -21.21
C GLU A 11 -1.79 -1.90 -20.29
N TRP A 12 -1.63 -0.72 -19.73
CA TRP A 12 -0.54 -0.44 -18.79
C TRP A 12 -0.68 -1.11 -17.39
N UNK A 13 -1.77 -1.50 -17.16
CA UNK A 13 -1.98 -2.12 -16.09
C UNK A 13 -1.53 -3.40 -16.09
N ARG A 14 -1.50 -3.82 -17.16
CA ARG A 14 -1.13 -5.21 -17.46
C ARG A 14 0.38 -5.44 -17.66
N SER A 15 1.14 -4.39 -17.73
CA SER A 15 2.54 -4.47 -18.19
C SER A 15 3.61 -4.42 -17.08
N THR A 16 3.28 -4.37 -15.83
CA THR A 16 4.26 -4.08 -14.77
C THR A 16 4.60 -5.23 -13.83
N GLY A 17 4.36 -6.47 -14.20
CA GLY A 17 4.80 -7.64 -13.41
C GLY A 17 4.22 -7.76 -12.00
N SER A 18 3.70 -6.70 -11.43
CA SER A 18 2.82 -6.69 -10.28
C SER A 18 1.54 -6.01 -10.73
N ASP A 19 0.43 -6.70 -10.65
CA ASP A 19 -0.88 -6.12 -11.03
C ASP A 19 -1.31 -5.11 -9.97
N THR A 20 -0.62 -3.97 -9.94
CA THR A 20 -0.97 -2.85 -9.09
C THR A 20 -1.64 -1.79 -9.94
N TRP A 21 -2.82 -1.37 -9.50
CA TRP A 21 -3.55 -0.30 -10.16
C TRP A 21 -4.22 0.57 -9.08
N PRO A 22 -4.15 1.86 -9.12
CA PRO A 22 -3.42 2.73 -10.06
C PRO A 22 -1.91 2.68 -9.86
N ARG A 23 -1.16 3.37 -10.72
CA ARG A 23 0.30 3.38 -10.68
C ARG A 23 0.79 4.10 -9.42
N PRO A 24 1.54 3.42 -8.56
CA PRO A 24 1.98 4.08 -7.32
C PRO A 24 3.06 5.13 -7.55
N LEU A 25 3.11 6.11 -6.66
CA LEU A 25 4.08 7.22 -6.68
C LEU A 25 5.54 6.75 -6.76
N TRP A 26 5.85 5.57 -6.21
CA TRP A 26 7.22 5.08 -6.09
C TRP A 26 7.76 4.42 -7.37
N LEU A 27 6.95 4.19 -8.39
CA LEU A 27 7.46 3.55 -9.63
C LEU A 27 8.46 4.46 -10.35
N PRO A 28 9.60 3.90 -10.83
CA PRO A 28 10.60 4.69 -11.55
C PRO A 28 10.05 5.34 -12.81
N GLY A 29 10.57 6.50 -13.14
CA GLY A 29 10.19 7.22 -14.35
C GLY A 29 8.86 7.95 -14.24
N ASN A 30 8.35 8.16 -13.05
CA ASN A 30 7.11 8.93 -12.89
C ASN A 30 7.32 10.38 -13.32
N ASP A 31 6.60 10.75 -14.35
CA ASP A 31 6.33 12.13 -14.70
C ASP A 31 5.26 12.62 -13.72
N PRO A 32 5.49 13.70 -12.97
CA PRO A 32 4.48 14.19 -12.02
C PRO A 32 3.14 14.48 -12.68
N ASP A 33 3.13 15.02 -13.88
CA ASP A 33 1.87 15.31 -14.58
C ASP A 33 1.13 14.02 -14.95
N ALA A 34 1.86 13.00 -15.41
CA ALA A 34 1.28 11.69 -15.70
C ALA A 34 0.74 11.03 -14.42
N PHE A 35 1.45 11.18 -13.30
CA PHE A 35 0.99 10.66 -12.01
C PHE A 35 -0.34 11.28 -11.60
N TYR A 36 -0.46 12.61 -11.67
CA TYR A 36 -1.71 13.29 -11.27
C TYR A 36 -2.85 13.01 -12.26
N GLU A 37 -2.54 12.83 -13.54
CA GLU A 37 -3.57 12.41 -14.51
C GLU A 37 -4.10 11.01 -14.19
N HIS A 38 -3.22 10.06 -13.86
CA HIS A 38 -3.66 8.72 -13.41
C HIS A 38 -4.47 8.81 -12.14
N SER A 39 -4.07 9.67 -11.20
CA SER A 39 -4.83 9.89 -9.96
C SER A 39 -6.25 10.39 -10.26
N ARG A 40 -6.38 11.34 -11.17
CA ARG A 40 -7.69 11.84 -11.60
C ARG A 40 -8.56 10.71 -12.18
N GLN A 41 -7.96 9.92 -13.07
CA GLN A 41 -8.66 8.77 -13.67
C GLN A 41 -9.07 7.74 -12.61
N THR A 42 -8.24 7.55 -11.58
CA THR A 42 -8.57 6.65 -10.46
C THR A 42 -9.80 7.13 -9.72
N HIS A 43 -9.88 8.44 -9.44
CA HIS A 43 -11.07 9.00 -8.77
C HIS A 43 -12.33 8.79 -9.60
N GLU A 44 -12.24 9.02 -10.90
CA GLU A 44 -13.39 8.83 -11.82
C GLU A 44 -13.82 7.37 -11.86
N LEU A 45 -12.85 6.45 -11.95
CA LEU A 45 -13.15 5.03 -11.97
C LEU A 45 -13.79 4.59 -10.65
N PHE A 46 -13.21 4.98 -9.51
CA PHE A 46 -13.72 4.57 -8.20
C PHE A 46 -15.13 5.12 -7.95
N ALA A 47 -15.42 6.32 -8.46
CA ALA A 47 -16.76 6.91 -8.35
C ALA A 47 -17.84 6.06 -9.04
N SER A 48 -17.49 5.32 -10.10
CA SER A 48 -18.44 4.46 -10.82
C SER A 48 -18.34 2.98 -10.45
N LEU A 49 -17.15 2.53 -10.05
CA LEU A 49 -16.89 1.09 -9.82
C LEU A 49 -17.72 0.55 -8.64
N PHE A 50 -17.99 1.39 -7.66
CA PHE A 50 -18.64 0.98 -6.42
C PHE A 50 -20.07 1.51 -6.26
N ASP A 51 -20.71 1.97 -7.34
CA ASP A 51 -22.07 2.54 -7.30
C ASP A 51 -23.09 1.64 -6.61
N ASP A 52 -22.94 0.31 -6.80
CA ASP A 52 -23.88 -0.67 -6.23
C ASP A 52 -23.35 -1.36 -4.96
N TYR A 53 -22.25 -0.89 -4.39
CA TYR A 53 -21.58 -1.56 -3.27
C TYR A 53 -21.11 -0.57 -2.22
N GLU A 54 -20.86 -1.05 -1.02
CA GLU A 54 -20.19 -0.26 0.01
C GLU A 54 -18.81 0.14 -0.52
N HIS A 55 -18.52 1.44 -0.50
CA HIS A 55 -17.31 1.99 -1.12
C HIS A 55 -16.09 1.66 -0.24
N PRO A 56 -15.18 0.80 -0.68
CA PRO A 56 -14.10 0.31 0.19
C PRO A 56 -13.10 1.39 0.60
N VAL A 57 -12.91 2.42 -0.22
CA VAL A 57 -12.05 3.56 0.15
C VAL A 57 -12.69 4.30 1.34
N GLU A 58 -14.00 4.51 1.30
CA GLU A 58 -14.73 5.18 2.40
C GLU A 58 -14.68 4.32 3.68
N THR A 59 -14.72 2.99 3.54
CA THR A 59 -14.56 2.08 4.68
C THR A 59 -13.22 2.31 5.36
N LEU A 60 -12.13 2.37 4.57
CA LEU A 60 -10.78 2.59 5.09
C LEU A 60 -10.64 3.99 5.72
N PHE A 61 -11.09 5.03 5.03
CA PHE A 61 -11.03 6.41 5.52
C PHE A 61 -11.86 6.59 6.79
N GLY A 62 -13.07 6.04 6.81
CA GLY A 62 -13.97 6.11 7.95
C GLY A 62 -13.43 5.38 9.18
N ALA A 63 -12.78 4.23 8.99
CA ALA A 63 -12.15 3.52 10.09
C ALA A 63 -11.03 4.38 10.71
N LEU A 64 -10.19 4.97 9.86
CA LEU A 64 -9.09 5.81 10.33
C LEU A 64 -9.61 7.07 11.02
N ALA A 65 -10.65 7.71 10.46
CA ALA A 65 -11.25 8.91 11.07
C ALA A 65 -11.83 8.61 12.46
N ARG A 66 -12.42 7.42 12.65
CA ARG A 66 -12.91 7.03 13.98
C ARG A 66 -11.78 6.83 14.99
N MET A 67 -10.60 6.40 14.53
CA MET A 67 -9.42 6.24 15.40
C MET A 67 -8.77 7.59 15.75
N LEU A 68 -8.95 8.59 14.90
CA LEU A 68 -8.29 9.91 15.00
C LEU A 68 -9.34 11.03 14.97
N PRO A 69 -10.21 11.11 15.99
CA PRO A 69 -11.35 12.05 15.94
C PRO A 69 -10.96 13.53 15.94
N ASP A 70 -9.74 13.84 16.35
CA ASP A 70 -9.24 15.23 16.38
C ASP A 70 -8.47 15.60 15.11
N LYS A 71 -8.45 14.72 14.09
CA LYS A 71 -7.73 14.92 12.84
C LYS A 71 -8.70 14.95 11.66
N GLN A 72 -8.31 15.69 10.62
CA GLN A 72 -9.06 15.70 9.35
C GLN A 72 -8.42 14.66 8.41
N VAL A 73 -9.10 13.55 8.21
CA VAL A 73 -8.65 12.45 7.34
C VAL A 73 -9.10 12.74 5.92
N MET A 74 -8.17 12.78 4.96
CA MET A 74 -8.50 13.14 3.58
C MET A 74 -7.52 12.54 2.57
N THR A 75 -7.91 12.51 1.30
CA THR A 75 -6.99 12.17 0.21
C THR A 75 -5.89 13.22 0.12
N ALA A 76 -4.65 12.76 -0.02
CA ALA A 76 -3.48 13.63 -0.18
C ALA A 76 -3.67 14.56 -1.37
N ARG A 77 -3.17 15.79 -1.21
CA ARG A 77 -3.24 16.80 -2.27
C ARG A 77 -2.03 17.73 -2.22
N GLU A 78 -1.68 18.23 -3.38
CA GLU A 78 -0.66 19.27 -3.50
C GLU A 78 -1.24 20.65 -3.14
N PRO A 79 -0.40 21.65 -2.85
CA PRO A 79 -0.90 22.99 -2.57
C PRO A 79 -1.71 23.62 -3.70
N ASP A 80 -1.50 23.17 -4.94
CA ASP A 80 -2.27 23.64 -6.11
C ASP A 80 -3.61 22.90 -6.29
N GLY A 81 -3.91 21.94 -5.39
CA GLY A 81 -5.17 21.21 -5.39
C GLY A 81 -5.17 19.88 -6.15
N ARG A 82 -4.07 19.52 -6.83
CA ARG A 82 -4.00 18.22 -7.51
C ARG A 82 -4.05 17.08 -6.49
N LEU A 83 -4.95 16.13 -6.71
CA LEU A 83 -5.17 15.01 -5.80
C LEU A 83 -4.28 13.82 -6.16
N TYR A 84 -3.85 13.11 -5.14
CA TYR A 84 -3.23 11.79 -5.29
C TYR A 84 -4.33 10.72 -5.46
N GLY A 85 -3.97 9.53 -5.93
CA GLY A 85 -4.88 8.39 -5.88
C GLY A 85 -5.18 8.04 -4.41
N PRO A 86 -6.45 7.77 -4.07
CA PRO A 86 -6.80 7.54 -2.65
C PRO A 86 -6.35 6.18 -2.14
N SER A 87 -6.27 5.19 -3.01
CA SER A 87 -5.94 3.80 -2.67
C SER A 87 -5.53 3.06 -3.93
N ILE A 88 -4.92 1.91 -3.76
CA ILE A 88 -4.48 1.04 -4.84
C ILE A 88 -4.96 -0.39 -4.61
N PHE A 89 -5.52 -1.03 -5.64
CA PHE A 89 -5.74 -2.47 -5.63
C PHE A 89 -4.42 -3.18 -5.94
N ARG A 90 -4.10 -4.18 -5.13
CA ARG A 90 -2.94 -5.05 -5.34
C ARG A 90 -3.42 -6.48 -5.47
N THR A 91 -3.17 -7.07 -6.63
CA THR A 91 -3.49 -8.47 -6.89
C THR A 91 -2.18 -9.23 -7.03
N TYR A 92 -1.98 -10.19 -6.13
CA TYR A 92 -0.78 -11.03 -6.11
C TYR A 92 -1.15 -12.39 -6.66
N HIS A 93 -0.72 -12.67 -7.89
CA HIS A 93 -0.87 -13.98 -8.52
C HIS A 93 0.22 -14.93 -8.03
N GLU A 94 0.08 -16.20 -8.38
CA GLU A 94 1.05 -17.25 -8.04
C GLU A 94 2.49 -16.80 -8.38
N GLY A 95 3.41 -16.96 -7.43
CA GLY A 95 4.79 -16.56 -7.56
C GLY A 95 5.06 -15.08 -7.26
N LEU A 96 4.03 -14.25 -7.15
CA LEU A 96 4.21 -12.82 -6.85
C LEU A 96 4.09 -12.53 -5.36
N GLY A 97 4.92 -11.62 -4.89
CA GLY A 97 4.93 -11.15 -3.50
C GLY A 97 5.76 -9.88 -3.42
N HIS A 98 6.03 -9.43 -2.21
CA HIS A 98 6.95 -8.31 -1.96
C HIS A 98 8.02 -8.78 -0.98
N TYR A 99 9.26 -8.77 -1.42
CA TYR A 99 10.44 -9.07 -0.59
C TYR A 99 10.51 -8.06 0.57
N PRO A 100 11.13 -8.42 1.71
CA PRO A 100 11.25 -7.49 2.84
C PRO A 100 11.69 -6.10 2.41
N HIS A 101 10.94 -5.10 2.87
CA HIS A 101 11.16 -3.69 2.53
C HIS A 101 10.53 -2.82 3.60
N TYR A 102 10.75 -1.52 3.48
CA TYR A 102 10.01 -0.51 4.24
C TYR A 102 9.47 0.52 3.25
N ASP A 103 8.41 1.21 3.64
CA ASP A 103 7.85 2.30 2.85
C ASP A 103 7.89 3.59 3.64
N SER A 104 8.57 4.59 3.08
CA SER A 104 8.61 5.94 3.64
C SER A 104 8.92 6.94 2.53
N VAL A 105 8.09 7.94 2.36
CA VAL A 105 8.37 9.03 1.42
C VAL A 105 9.48 9.92 1.97
N SER A 106 9.42 10.26 3.25
CA SER A 106 10.37 11.19 3.86
C SER A 106 11.79 10.64 4.00
N LYS A 107 11.92 9.30 4.14
CA LYS A 107 13.24 8.65 4.30
C LYS A 107 13.85 8.15 3.00
N ARG A 108 13.09 8.13 1.92
CA ARG A 108 13.62 7.78 0.60
C ARG A 108 13.92 9.08 -0.15
N SER A 109 15.18 9.29 -0.47
CA SER A 109 15.65 10.49 -1.17
C SER A 109 14.87 10.77 -2.45
N LYS A 110 14.82 12.03 -2.85
CA LYS A 110 14.24 12.53 -4.10
C LYS A 110 12.71 12.67 -4.11
N ARG A 111 12.06 12.72 -2.93
CA ARG A 111 10.60 12.91 -2.87
C ARG A 111 10.16 14.02 -1.91
N ASP A 112 11.11 14.81 -1.46
CA ASP A 112 10.88 15.94 -0.57
C ASP A 112 10.08 17.08 -1.20
N ASN A 113 9.90 17.06 -2.51
CA ASN A 113 9.06 18.02 -3.23
C ASN A 113 7.57 17.67 -3.28
N PHE A 114 7.16 16.51 -2.74
CA PHE A 114 5.76 16.11 -2.69
C PHE A 114 5.13 16.52 -1.35
N ALA A 115 3.86 16.94 -1.36
CA ALA A 115 3.16 17.41 -0.16
C ALA A 115 3.13 16.35 0.95
N VAL A 116 3.11 15.07 0.59
CA VAL A 116 3.09 13.96 1.55
C VAL A 116 4.42 13.80 2.32
N SER A 117 5.51 14.41 1.84
CA SER A 117 6.81 14.32 2.52
C SER A 117 6.86 15.12 3.84
N ARG A 118 5.88 15.99 4.09
CA ARG A 118 5.83 16.79 5.31
C ARG A 118 5.55 15.98 6.59
N PHE A 119 4.96 14.80 6.44
CA PHE A 119 4.56 14.00 7.60
C PHE A 119 5.76 13.27 8.23
N ARG A 120 5.78 13.26 9.57
CA ARG A 120 6.86 12.63 10.35
C ARG A 120 6.79 11.10 10.32
N HIS A 121 5.59 10.56 10.15
CA HIS A 121 5.36 9.12 10.20
C HIS A 121 4.54 8.67 9.00
N GLN A 122 4.91 7.51 8.49
CA GLN A 122 4.12 6.88 7.43
C GLN A 122 3.60 5.53 7.90
N PHE A 123 2.30 5.33 7.75
CA PHE A 123 1.62 4.07 8.00
C PHE A 123 1.05 3.55 6.69
N ALA A 124 0.51 2.35 6.72
CA ALA A 124 -0.30 1.80 5.63
C ALA A 124 -1.57 1.19 6.21
N GLY A 125 -2.65 1.31 5.44
CA GLY A 125 -3.91 0.64 5.73
C GLY A 125 -4.17 -0.38 4.63
N VAL A 126 -4.58 -1.59 4.99
CA VAL A 126 -4.82 -2.68 4.05
C VAL A 126 -6.17 -3.34 4.35
N LEU A 127 -7.05 -3.32 3.37
CA LEU A 127 -8.37 -3.97 3.42
C LEU A 127 -8.30 -5.23 2.56
N CYS A 128 -8.63 -6.38 3.15
CA CYS A 128 -8.56 -7.66 2.47
C CYS A 128 -9.84 -7.93 1.67
N PHE A 129 -9.70 -8.26 0.39
CA PHE A 129 -10.80 -8.68 -0.48
C PHE A 129 -10.80 -10.19 -0.71
N GLN A 130 -9.59 -10.76 -0.85
CA GLN A 130 -9.47 -12.18 -1.16
C GLN A 130 -8.11 -12.70 -0.69
N ASN A 131 -8.11 -13.81 -0.02
CA ASN A 131 -6.89 -14.51 0.36
C ASN A 131 -6.46 -15.50 -0.74
N SER A 132 -5.16 -15.76 -0.80
CA SER A 132 -4.60 -16.81 -1.65
C SER A 132 -5.15 -18.18 -1.22
N GLU A 133 -4.97 -19.16 -2.10
CA GLU A 133 -5.44 -20.53 -1.87
C GLU A 133 -4.70 -21.18 -0.71
N GLN A 134 -3.38 -21.02 -0.67
CA GLN A 134 -2.53 -21.47 0.43
C GLN A 134 -2.12 -20.26 1.25
N ARG A 135 -2.22 -20.37 2.57
CA ARG A 135 -1.98 -19.22 3.45
C ARG A 135 -0.72 -19.40 4.31
N ASP A 136 -0.29 -20.62 4.54
CA ASP A 136 0.92 -20.87 5.32
C ASP A 136 2.15 -20.43 4.51
N ASP A 137 2.83 -19.40 5.00
CA ASP A 137 4.01 -18.80 4.37
C ASP A 137 3.77 -18.34 2.92
N SER A 138 2.55 -17.91 2.62
CA SER A 138 2.14 -17.52 1.29
C SER A 138 1.12 -16.37 1.35
N GLY A 139 1.42 -15.29 0.66
CA GLY A 139 0.48 -14.21 0.38
C GLY A 139 0.07 -13.30 1.54
N GLU A 140 0.21 -13.73 2.79
CA GLU A 140 -0.19 -12.91 3.93
C GLU A 140 0.96 -11.97 4.34
N GLY A 141 0.60 -10.79 4.86
CA GLY A 141 1.60 -9.82 5.31
C GLY A 141 2.40 -10.33 6.50
N VAL A 142 3.71 -10.08 6.51
CA VAL A 142 4.60 -10.37 7.64
C VAL A 142 5.22 -9.05 8.07
N LEU A 143 5.10 -8.75 9.36
CA LEU A 143 5.68 -7.55 9.97
C LEU A 143 6.84 -7.96 10.86
N TYR A 144 7.99 -7.31 10.69
CA TYR A 144 9.18 -7.57 11.51
C TYR A 144 9.32 -6.50 12.59
N ARG A 145 9.79 -6.88 13.77
CA ARG A 145 10.10 -5.92 14.83
C ARG A 145 11.43 -5.23 14.53
N ALA A 146 11.47 -4.58 13.39
CA ALA A 146 12.67 -3.99 12.79
C ALA A 146 12.34 -2.63 12.15
N PRO A 147 12.22 -1.55 12.94
CA PRO A 147 12.11 -0.21 12.35
C PRO A 147 13.32 0.07 11.48
N MET A 148 13.10 0.74 10.35
CA MET A 148 14.17 0.97 9.38
C MET A 148 15.34 1.75 9.98
N ARG A 149 16.54 1.21 9.82
CA ARG A 149 17.83 1.78 10.22
C ARG A 149 18.82 1.59 9.07
N PRO A 150 19.85 2.43 8.97
CA PRO A 150 20.81 2.33 7.85
C PRO A 150 21.43 0.94 7.70
N GLU A 151 21.71 0.23 8.80
CA GLU A 151 22.30 -1.11 8.76
C GLU A 151 21.41 -2.11 7.99
N LEU A 152 20.09 -1.95 8.11
CA LEU A 152 19.15 -2.86 7.45
C LEU A 152 19.13 -2.65 5.93
N GLN A 153 19.47 -1.42 5.47
CA GLN A 153 19.46 -1.12 4.03
C GLN A 153 20.36 -2.08 3.25
N THR A 154 21.55 -2.36 3.79
CA THR A 154 22.51 -3.27 3.15
C THR A 154 21.90 -4.66 2.97
N HIS A 155 21.25 -5.19 4.00
CA HIS A 155 20.66 -6.53 3.96
C HIS A 155 19.45 -6.59 3.01
N LEU A 156 18.69 -5.49 2.92
CA LEU A 156 17.59 -5.43 1.95
C LEU A 156 18.12 -5.43 0.50
N GLU A 157 19.20 -4.68 0.26
CA GLU A 157 19.82 -4.60 -1.08
C GLU A 157 20.51 -5.89 -1.48
N GLN A 158 21.17 -6.58 -0.55
CA GLN A 158 21.84 -7.85 -0.78
C GLN A 158 20.87 -9.03 -0.83
N ARG A 159 19.63 -8.83 -0.43
CA ARG A 159 18.57 -9.83 -0.35
C ARG A 159 18.88 -10.97 0.61
N ASP A 160 19.62 -10.66 1.68
CA ASP A 160 19.93 -11.62 2.76
C ASP A 160 19.23 -11.26 4.07
N PHE A 161 18.20 -10.41 4.02
CA PHE A 161 17.50 -9.94 5.21
C PHE A 161 16.92 -11.10 6.03
N HIS A 162 16.41 -12.14 5.39
CA HIS A 162 15.81 -13.28 6.13
C HIS A 162 16.86 -13.95 7.02
N GLU A 163 18.05 -14.22 6.45
CA GLU A 163 19.16 -14.84 7.18
C GLU A 163 19.62 -13.94 8.33
N PHE A 164 19.81 -12.66 8.03
CA PHE A 164 20.17 -11.67 9.04
C PHE A 164 19.12 -11.60 10.16
N ALA A 165 17.84 -11.57 9.83
CA ALA A 165 16.76 -11.48 10.82
C ALA A 165 16.75 -12.71 11.75
N GLU A 166 17.00 -13.89 11.19
CA GLU A 166 17.11 -15.13 11.97
C GLU A 166 18.32 -15.08 12.90
N GLU A 167 19.48 -14.70 12.39
CA GLU A 167 20.72 -14.59 13.19
C GLU A 167 20.58 -13.58 14.34
N GLN A 168 19.88 -12.49 14.09
CA GLN A 168 19.69 -11.43 15.10
C GLN A 168 18.47 -11.69 16.00
N GLY A 169 17.72 -12.76 15.80
CA GLY A 169 16.53 -13.06 16.57
C GLY A 169 15.43 -11.99 16.41
N ILE A 170 15.31 -11.39 15.23
CA ILE A 170 14.30 -10.36 14.98
C ILE A 170 12.92 -11.02 14.96
N GLU A 171 12.08 -10.62 15.89
CA GLU A 171 10.70 -11.11 15.99
C GLU A 171 9.89 -10.72 14.75
N ARG A 172 9.02 -11.63 14.32
CA ARG A 172 8.10 -11.34 13.23
C ARG A 172 6.70 -11.84 13.57
N ALA A 173 5.69 -11.20 12.96
CA ALA A 173 4.29 -11.58 13.13
C ALA A 173 3.62 -11.66 11.76
N LYS A 174 2.86 -12.73 11.54
CA LYS A 174 2.01 -12.85 10.34
C LYS A 174 0.68 -12.14 10.62
N VAL A 175 0.16 -11.47 9.61
CA VAL A 175 -1.11 -10.76 9.69
C VAL A 175 -2.17 -11.63 8.99
N HIS A 176 -2.92 -12.37 9.78
CA HIS A 176 -4.00 -13.22 9.28
C HIS A 176 -5.27 -12.39 9.11
N LEU A 177 -5.72 -12.26 7.87
CA LEU A 177 -6.92 -11.49 7.55
C LEU A 177 -7.96 -12.41 6.89
N GLU A 178 -9.24 -12.09 7.11
CA GLU A 178 -10.33 -12.64 6.31
C GLU A 178 -10.86 -11.54 5.38
N PRO A 179 -11.52 -11.91 4.28
CA PRO A 179 -12.14 -10.89 3.43
C PRO A 179 -13.07 -9.98 4.22
N GLY A 180 -12.85 -8.67 4.11
CA GLY A 180 -13.51 -7.64 4.90
C GLY A 180 -12.70 -7.11 6.07
N ASP A 181 -11.63 -7.80 6.46
CA ASP A 181 -10.76 -7.31 7.53
C ASP A 181 -9.88 -6.14 7.04
N LEU A 182 -9.69 -5.18 7.94
CA LEU A 182 -8.87 -4.00 7.71
C LEU A 182 -7.86 -3.87 8.85
N TYR A 183 -6.60 -3.64 8.50
CA TYR A 183 -5.58 -3.33 9.52
C TYR A 183 -4.72 -2.16 9.09
N PHE A 184 -4.12 -1.52 10.10
CA PHE A 184 -3.16 -0.43 9.91
C PHE A 184 -1.84 -0.83 10.54
N PHE A 185 -0.75 -0.46 9.89
CA PHE A 185 0.59 -0.76 10.43
C PHE A 185 1.57 0.35 10.08
N TYR A 186 2.65 0.42 10.86
CA TYR A 186 3.71 1.42 10.65
C TYR A 186 4.60 0.94 9.49
N SER A 187 4.44 1.57 8.32
CA SER A 187 5.09 1.10 7.09
C SER A 187 6.60 1.36 7.06
N GLU A 188 7.12 2.16 7.99
CA GLU A 188 8.56 2.39 8.14
C GLU A 188 9.25 1.26 8.91
N THR A 189 8.52 0.25 9.34
CA THR A 189 9.04 -1.01 9.86
C THR A 189 9.18 -2.00 8.71
N ILE A 190 10.20 -2.86 8.74
CA ILE A 190 10.38 -3.88 7.70
C ILE A 190 9.17 -4.80 7.66
N HIS A 191 8.67 -5.01 6.45
CA HIS A 191 7.52 -5.89 6.20
C HIS A 191 7.65 -6.54 4.83
N GLU A 192 6.89 -7.61 4.63
CA GLU A 192 6.89 -8.33 3.36
C GLU A 192 5.55 -8.98 3.08
N VAL A 193 5.38 -9.44 1.86
CA VAL A 193 4.30 -10.34 1.46
C VAL A 193 4.98 -11.54 0.78
N PRO A 194 5.09 -12.70 1.44
CA PRO A 194 5.66 -13.89 0.80
C PRO A 194 4.90 -14.22 -0.48
N SER A 195 5.61 -14.80 -1.44
CA SER A 195 5.02 -15.14 -2.75
C SER A 195 3.77 -16.01 -2.60
N VAL A 196 2.76 -15.68 -3.38
CA VAL A 196 1.51 -16.43 -3.38
C VAL A 196 1.73 -17.83 -3.96
N LEU A 197 1.18 -18.83 -3.30
CA LEU A 197 1.17 -20.22 -3.75
C LEU A 197 -0.27 -20.62 -4.09
N GLY A 198 -0.44 -21.31 -5.21
CA GLY A 198 -1.73 -21.76 -5.68
C GLY A 198 -2.42 -20.79 -6.63
N ALA A 199 -3.43 -21.27 -7.32
CA ALA A 199 -4.03 -20.57 -8.46
C ALA A 199 -4.90 -19.35 -8.06
N ARG A 200 -5.41 -19.32 -6.82
CA ARG A 200 -6.26 -18.21 -6.38
C ARG A 200 -5.40 -17.05 -5.89
N PRO A 201 -5.46 -15.88 -6.54
CA PRO A 201 -4.63 -14.75 -6.11
C PRO A 201 -5.10 -14.13 -4.80
N ARG A 202 -4.19 -13.45 -4.11
CA ARG A 202 -4.54 -12.55 -3.01
C ARG A 202 -4.89 -11.18 -3.59
N CYS A 203 -5.98 -10.58 -3.09
CA CYS A 203 -6.39 -9.24 -3.52
C CYS A 203 -6.67 -8.35 -2.31
N VAL A 204 -6.05 -7.16 -2.30
CA VAL A 204 -6.24 -6.17 -1.23
C VAL A 204 -6.40 -4.77 -1.81
N LEU A 205 -7.05 -3.89 -1.05
CA LEU A 205 -6.98 -2.44 -1.27
C LEU A 205 -6.03 -1.87 -0.23
N ALA A 206 -5.11 -1.00 -0.64
CA ALA A 206 -4.11 -0.44 0.25
C ALA A 206 -3.97 1.07 0.05
N SER A 207 -3.68 1.78 1.14
CA SER A 207 -3.35 3.21 1.11
C SER A 207 -2.17 3.47 2.04
N PHE A 208 -1.29 4.36 1.65
CA PHE A 208 -0.34 4.96 2.58
C PHE A 208 -1.03 6.06 3.37
N ILE A 209 -0.53 6.31 4.57
CA ILE A 209 -1.12 7.25 5.52
C ILE A 209 0.01 8.10 6.10
N GLY A 210 -0.07 9.41 5.89
CA GLY A 210 0.86 10.37 6.49
C GLY A 210 0.28 10.96 7.76
N TYR A 211 1.06 10.95 8.82
CA TYR A 211 0.65 11.40 10.14
C TYR A 211 1.75 12.20 10.83
N SER A 212 1.38 13.29 11.48
CA SER A 212 2.21 14.00 12.46
C SER A 212 1.33 14.42 13.62
N GLU A 213 1.87 14.39 14.83
CA GLU A 213 1.12 14.76 16.04
C GLU A 213 0.58 16.19 15.96
N ASP A 214 1.40 17.09 15.42
CA ASP A 214 1.14 18.54 15.37
C ASP A 214 0.43 19.00 14.08
N ASP A 215 0.21 18.10 13.10
CA ASP A 215 -0.51 18.44 11.86
C ASP A 215 -2.00 18.09 12.05
N PRO A 216 -2.94 19.03 11.80
CA PRO A 216 -4.36 18.71 11.93
C PRO A 216 -4.88 17.77 10.85
N GLU A 217 -4.13 17.58 9.76
CA GLU A 217 -4.54 16.72 8.64
C GLU A 217 -3.81 15.38 8.69
N VAL A 218 -4.51 14.36 8.20
CA VAL A 218 -3.94 13.03 7.93
C VAL A 218 -4.25 12.73 6.47
N TYR A 219 -3.20 12.52 5.69
CA TYR A 219 -3.33 12.28 4.26
C TYR A 219 -3.27 10.79 3.95
N LEU A 220 -4.16 10.34 3.04
CA LEU A 220 -4.07 9.00 2.46
C LEU A 220 -3.76 9.11 0.97
N TRP A 221 -2.92 8.19 0.48
CA TRP A 221 -2.54 8.19 -0.93
C TRP A 221 -2.06 6.82 -1.40
N SER A 222 -1.88 6.67 -2.74
CA SER A 222 -1.26 5.51 -3.36
C SER A 222 -0.30 5.91 -4.48
#